data_66660938689827689a8ff86a48eae6d7
#
_entry.id   66660938689827689a8ff86a48eae6d7
#
_cell.length_a   1.000
_cell.length_b   1.000
_cell.length_c   1.000
_cell.angle_alpha   90.00
_cell.angle_beta   90.00
_cell.angle_gamma   90.00
#
_symmetry.space_group_name_H-M   'P 1'
#
loop_
_entity.id
_entity.type
_entity.pdbx_description
1 polymer ?
#
loop_
_entity_poly.entity_id
_entity_poly.type
_entity_poly.pdbx_seq_one_letter_code
_entity_poly.pdbx_strand_id
1 'polypeptide(L)'
;MTTESGPANPSDERAEMPADRLQAIVQLCRDIVRCLKLDLAIDSQAVSGTTCINLSGPDRPLLLAGSGAVLNSMEYLVNKVFRIGREEYPAIVLDSDNYRQHREAELVLLAQMASEKVLAQQKPLSLQPMTPKERRIVHLALAAIEGVRSQSQGDGECRSITIYPS
;
A
#
# COMPACT_ATOMS: atom_id res chain seq x y z
N MET A 1 7.59 36.39 29.00
CA MET A 1 8.11 35.27 28.20
C MET A 1 6.99 34.84 27.26
N THR A 2 6.98 35.40 26.10
CA THR A 2 6.00 35.16 25.02
C THR A 2 6.50 33.98 24.22
N THR A 3 5.75 32.87 24.25
CA THR A 3 6.02 31.71 23.39
C THR A 3 5.46 32.02 22.00
N GLU A 4 6.34 32.28 21.06
CA GLU A 4 6.02 32.34 19.63
C GLU A 4 5.63 30.96 19.14
N SER A 5 4.37 30.80 18.78
CA SER A 5 3.91 29.65 17.98
C SER A 5 4.46 29.82 16.58
N GLY A 6 5.33 28.87 16.17
CA GLY A 6 5.87 28.82 14.82
C GLY A 6 4.76 28.65 13.77
N PRO A 7 4.99 29.04 12.50
CA PRO A 7 3.98 28.99 11.45
C PRO A 7 3.57 27.54 11.17
N ALA A 8 2.25 27.30 11.17
CA ALA A 8 1.65 26.05 10.73
C ALA A 8 2.10 25.71 9.30
N ASN A 9 2.47 24.47 9.09
CA ASN A 9 2.94 23.97 7.80
C ASN A 9 1.77 24.02 6.79
N PRO A 10 1.88 24.67 5.62
CA PRO A 10 0.78 24.80 4.66
C PRO A 10 0.31 23.49 4.02
N SER A 11 0.86 22.34 4.43
CA SER A 11 0.43 21.01 4.04
C SER A 11 -0.73 20.44 4.87
N ASP A 12 -1.16 21.12 5.96
CA ASP A 12 -2.20 20.63 6.89
C ASP A 12 -3.62 21.18 6.58
N GLU A 13 -3.76 22.13 5.67
CA GLU A 13 -5.06 22.72 5.28
C GLU A 13 -5.63 22.11 3.99
N ARG A 14 -5.59 20.80 3.83
CA ARG A 14 -6.37 20.18 2.74
C ARG A 14 -7.83 20.11 3.15
N ALA A 15 -8.71 20.61 2.27
CA ALA A 15 -10.13 20.64 2.53
C ALA A 15 -10.68 19.24 2.84
N GLU A 16 -11.54 19.13 3.85
CA GLU A 16 -12.27 17.89 4.11
C GLU A 16 -13.15 17.52 2.92
N MET A 17 -13.23 16.21 2.64
CA MET A 17 -14.05 15.71 1.54
C MET A 17 -15.53 16.00 1.80
N PRO A 18 -16.26 16.68 0.88
CA PRO A 18 -17.70 16.89 1.02
C PRO A 18 -18.46 15.58 1.15
N ALA A 19 -19.49 15.56 2.00
CA ALA A 19 -20.21 14.34 2.33
C ALA A 19 -20.92 13.72 1.12
N ASP A 20 -21.46 14.54 0.21
CA ASP A 20 -22.10 14.09 -1.03
C ASP A 20 -21.07 13.40 -1.95
N ARG A 21 -19.86 13.93 -2.02
CA ARG A 21 -18.78 13.36 -2.81
C ARG A 21 -18.28 12.05 -2.21
N LEU A 22 -18.13 12.00 -0.89
CA LEU A 22 -17.77 10.75 -0.19
C LEU A 22 -18.82 9.67 -0.41
N GLN A 23 -20.11 10.02 -0.34
CA GLN A 23 -21.20 9.08 -0.62
C GLN A 23 -21.12 8.53 -2.06
N ALA A 24 -20.87 9.38 -3.05
CA ALA A 24 -20.71 8.96 -4.43
C ALA A 24 -19.53 8.00 -4.61
N ILE A 25 -18.41 8.23 -3.91
CA ILE A 25 -17.23 7.37 -3.93
C ILE A 25 -17.53 6.01 -3.31
N VAL A 26 -18.14 5.99 -2.13
CA VAL A 26 -18.55 4.75 -1.46
C VAL A 26 -19.54 3.98 -2.32
N GLN A 27 -20.48 4.69 -2.99
CA GLN A 27 -21.42 4.05 -3.91
C GLN A 27 -20.70 3.41 -5.12
N LEU A 28 -19.73 4.08 -5.72
CA LEU A 28 -18.92 3.48 -6.79
C LEU A 28 -18.19 2.22 -6.31
N CYS A 29 -17.61 2.23 -5.11
CA CYS A 29 -16.99 1.04 -4.52
C CYS A 29 -17.99 -0.10 -4.37
N ARG A 30 -19.20 0.18 -3.88
CA ARG A 30 -20.27 -0.83 -3.75
C ARG A 30 -20.68 -1.39 -5.10
N ASP A 31 -20.78 -0.56 -6.12
CA ASP A 31 -21.17 -1.00 -7.47
C ASP A 31 -20.09 -1.89 -8.10
N ILE A 32 -18.81 -1.55 -7.90
CA ILE A 32 -17.69 -2.40 -8.34
C ILE A 32 -17.75 -3.76 -7.62
N VAL A 33 -17.86 -3.79 -6.29
CA VAL A 33 -17.95 -5.02 -5.50
C VAL A 33 -19.14 -5.89 -5.96
N ARG A 34 -20.30 -5.27 -6.20
CA ARG A 34 -21.49 -5.95 -6.73
C ARG A 34 -21.27 -6.52 -8.12
N CYS A 35 -20.65 -5.76 -9.03
CA CYS A 35 -20.32 -6.21 -10.39
C CYS A 35 -19.35 -7.40 -10.38
N LEU A 36 -18.40 -7.41 -9.46
CA LEU A 36 -17.46 -8.52 -9.25
C LEU A 36 -18.10 -9.70 -8.49
N LYS A 37 -19.35 -9.55 -8.02
CA LYS A 37 -20.09 -10.54 -7.19
C LYS A 37 -19.33 -10.96 -5.94
N LEU A 38 -18.64 -10.02 -5.30
CA LEU A 38 -17.92 -10.24 -4.05
C LEU A 38 -18.81 -9.92 -2.86
N ASP A 39 -18.72 -10.74 -1.81
CA ASP A 39 -19.39 -10.50 -0.52
C ASP A 39 -18.44 -9.70 0.39
N LEU A 40 -18.54 -8.37 0.27
CA LEU A 40 -17.71 -7.42 1.02
C LEU A 40 -18.58 -6.27 1.56
N ALA A 41 -18.37 -5.96 2.83
CA ALA A 41 -18.86 -4.74 3.47
C ALA A 41 -17.88 -3.59 3.20
N ILE A 42 -18.40 -2.37 3.09
CA ILE A 42 -17.63 -1.17 2.80
C ILE A 42 -17.93 -0.11 3.84
N ASP A 43 -16.90 0.29 4.58
CA ASP A 43 -16.92 1.33 5.59
C ASP A 43 -15.95 2.45 5.24
N SER A 44 -16.28 3.69 5.59
CA SER A 44 -15.41 4.84 5.36
C SER A 44 -15.03 5.49 6.69
N GLN A 45 -13.75 5.82 6.83
CA GLN A 45 -13.21 6.49 8.01
C GLN A 45 -12.28 7.62 7.57
N ALA A 46 -12.34 8.75 8.27
CA ALA A 46 -11.35 9.81 8.12
C ALA A 46 -10.22 9.57 9.14
N VAL A 47 -8.99 9.42 8.65
CA VAL A 47 -7.81 9.21 9.47
C VAL A 47 -6.78 10.29 9.12
N SER A 48 -6.48 11.18 10.07
CA SER A 48 -5.46 12.24 9.90
C SER A 48 -5.60 13.03 8.60
N GLY A 49 -6.82 13.47 8.26
CA GLY A 49 -7.09 14.23 7.03
C GLY A 49 -7.12 13.41 5.74
N THR A 50 -6.92 12.10 5.80
CA THR A 50 -7.04 11.18 4.67
C THR A 50 -8.30 10.34 4.81
N THR A 51 -9.07 10.21 3.75
CA THR A 51 -10.23 9.31 3.73
C THR A 51 -9.77 7.89 3.41
N CYS A 52 -9.98 6.97 4.35
CA CYS A 52 -9.74 5.55 4.16
C CYS A 52 -11.09 4.83 3.96
N ILE A 53 -11.18 4.01 2.92
CA ILE A 53 -12.33 3.12 2.69
C ILE A 53 -11.87 1.70 2.96
N ASN A 54 -12.47 1.09 3.99
CA ASN A 54 -12.17 -0.29 4.37
C ASN A 54 -13.14 -1.26 3.70
N LEU A 55 -12.60 -2.32 3.11
CA LEU A 55 -13.35 -3.42 2.52
C LEU A 55 -13.14 -4.69 3.36
N SER A 56 -14.19 -5.17 4.03
CA SER A 56 -14.13 -6.34 4.91
C SER A 56 -15.17 -7.39 4.48
N GLY A 57 -14.90 -8.67 4.74
CA GLY A 57 -15.84 -9.72 4.42
C GLY A 57 -15.18 -11.05 4.00
N PRO A 58 -16.02 -12.08 3.71
CA PRO A 58 -15.51 -13.42 3.41
C PRO A 58 -14.68 -13.49 2.12
N ASP A 59 -14.94 -12.61 1.13
CA ASP A 59 -14.25 -12.62 -0.16
C ASP A 59 -12.96 -11.76 -0.18
N ARG A 60 -12.48 -11.30 0.99
CA ARG A 60 -11.18 -10.62 1.13
C ARG A 60 -10.01 -11.33 0.44
N PRO A 61 -9.88 -12.67 0.51
CA PRO A 61 -8.78 -13.35 -0.17
C PRO A 61 -8.72 -13.08 -1.68
N LEU A 62 -9.87 -12.91 -2.34
CA LEU A 62 -9.94 -12.57 -3.76
C LEU A 62 -9.48 -11.12 -4.02
N LEU A 63 -9.86 -10.21 -3.12
CA LEU A 63 -9.45 -8.80 -3.20
C LEU A 63 -7.93 -8.63 -3.01
N LEU A 64 -7.33 -9.44 -2.13
CA LEU A 64 -5.93 -9.37 -1.75
C LEU A 64 -5.00 -10.26 -2.57
N ALA A 65 -5.53 -11.09 -3.46
CA ALA A 65 -4.74 -11.93 -4.34
C ALA A 65 -3.75 -11.10 -5.19
N GLY A 66 -2.59 -11.68 -5.52
CA GLY A 66 -1.57 -11.01 -6.32
C GLY A 66 -1.04 -9.71 -5.68
N SER A 67 -0.72 -9.74 -4.38
CA SER A 67 -0.24 -8.56 -3.63
C SER A 67 -1.26 -7.40 -3.59
N GLY A 68 -2.54 -7.72 -3.51
CA GLY A 68 -3.62 -6.75 -3.45
C GLY A 68 -3.91 -6.09 -4.82
N ALA A 69 -3.71 -6.81 -5.91
CA ALA A 69 -3.88 -6.26 -7.26
C ALA A 69 -5.28 -5.68 -7.49
N VAL A 70 -6.34 -6.38 -7.06
CA VAL A 70 -7.71 -5.91 -7.19
C VAL A 70 -7.94 -4.66 -6.32
N LEU A 71 -7.50 -4.68 -5.07
CA LEU A 71 -7.59 -3.54 -4.14
C LEU A 71 -6.89 -2.30 -4.71
N ASN A 72 -5.67 -2.46 -5.22
CA ASN A 72 -4.89 -1.37 -5.82
C ASN A 72 -5.54 -0.82 -7.10
N SER A 73 -6.13 -1.69 -7.93
CA SER A 73 -6.84 -1.29 -9.15
C SER A 73 -8.12 -0.52 -8.82
N MET A 74 -8.87 -0.94 -7.81
CA MET A 74 -10.05 -0.21 -7.33
C MET A 74 -9.65 1.17 -6.78
N GLU A 75 -8.60 1.26 -5.96
CA GLU A 75 -8.08 2.53 -5.46
C GLU A 75 -7.70 3.47 -6.61
N TYR A 76 -6.97 2.97 -7.59
CA TYR A 76 -6.60 3.74 -8.78
C TYR A 76 -7.83 4.27 -9.53
N LEU A 77 -8.82 3.41 -9.78
CA LEU A 77 -10.05 3.78 -10.48
C LEU A 77 -10.82 4.86 -9.73
N VAL A 78 -11.04 4.68 -8.43
CA VAL A 78 -11.74 5.64 -7.57
C VAL A 78 -11.05 7.01 -7.62
N ASN A 79 -9.76 7.06 -7.38
CA ASN A 79 -9.01 8.31 -7.40
C ASN A 79 -9.02 8.96 -8.79
N LYS A 80 -9.00 8.15 -9.86
CA LYS A 80 -9.01 8.64 -11.24
C LYS A 80 -10.36 9.21 -11.65
N VAL A 81 -11.47 8.50 -11.34
CA VAL A 81 -12.83 8.91 -11.69
C VAL A 81 -13.19 10.22 -11.01
N PHE A 82 -12.87 10.36 -9.74
CA PHE A 82 -13.18 11.56 -8.97
C PHE A 82 -12.10 12.63 -9.05
N ARG A 83 -11.02 12.42 -9.81
CA ARG A 83 -9.88 13.33 -9.97
C ARG A 83 -9.27 13.78 -8.64
N ILE A 84 -9.25 12.87 -7.66
CA ILE A 84 -8.76 13.11 -6.32
C ILE A 84 -7.22 13.07 -6.30
N GLY A 85 -6.61 13.82 -5.38
CA GLY A 85 -5.15 13.84 -5.20
C GLY A 85 -4.40 14.81 -6.12
N ARG A 86 -5.10 15.67 -6.89
CA ARG A 86 -4.43 16.63 -7.78
C ARG A 86 -4.26 18.02 -7.19
N GLU A 87 -5.24 18.61 -6.52
CA GLU A 87 -5.11 19.97 -5.98
C GLU A 87 -5.96 20.24 -4.73
N GLU A 88 -7.15 19.68 -4.61
CA GLU A 88 -8.16 20.11 -3.64
C GLU A 88 -8.33 19.10 -2.48
N TYR A 89 -8.25 17.80 -2.77
CA TYR A 89 -8.48 16.75 -1.77
C TYR A 89 -7.34 15.73 -1.75
N PRO A 90 -7.00 15.18 -0.57
CA PRO A 90 -6.01 14.09 -0.46
C PRO A 90 -6.51 12.84 -1.19
N ALA A 91 -5.58 12.00 -1.64
CA ALA A 91 -5.94 10.73 -2.26
C ALA A 91 -6.72 9.85 -1.28
N ILE A 92 -7.77 9.19 -1.79
CA ILE A 92 -8.49 8.17 -1.03
C ILE A 92 -7.64 6.91 -1.00
N VAL A 93 -7.54 6.32 0.17
CA VAL A 93 -6.86 5.05 0.39
C VAL A 93 -7.91 3.96 0.56
N LEU A 94 -7.82 2.92 -0.25
CA LEU A 94 -8.57 1.69 -0.04
C LEU A 94 -7.71 0.70 0.76
N ASP A 95 -8.27 0.12 1.81
CA ASP A 95 -7.61 -0.91 2.60
C ASP A 95 -8.58 -2.05 2.91
N SER A 96 -8.06 -3.14 3.44
CA SER A 96 -8.84 -4.29 3.86
C SER A 96 -8.28 -4.82 5.18
N ASP A 97 -8.88 -4.38 6.31
CA ASP A 97 -8.51 -4.75 7.67
C ASP A 97 -7.00 -4.64 7.93
N ASN A 98 -6.44 -3.46 7.66
CA ASN A 98 -5.02 -3.15 7.81
C ASN A 98 -4.08 -4.04 6.98
N TYR A 99 -4.54 -4.55 5.84
CA TYR A 99 -3.74 -5.39 4.95
C TYR A 99 -2.40 -4.74 4.60
N ARG A 100 -2.40 -3.44 4.29
CA ARG A 100 -1.17 -2.74 3.86
C ARG A 100 -0.10 -2.76 4.95
N GLN A 101 -0.49 -2.54 6.20
CA GLN A 101 0.42 -2.56 7.34
C GLN A 101 0.94 -3.99 7.62
N HIS A 102 0.06 -4.98 7.62
CA HIS A 102 0.44 -6.38 7.80
C HIS A 102 1.37 -6.85 6.70
N ARG A 103 1.07 -6.48 5.44
CA ARG A 103 1.89 -6.84 4.29
C ARG A 103 3.29 -6.22 4.33
N GLU A 104 3.40 -4.97 4.77
CA GLU A 104 4.69 -4.32 4.97
C GLU A 104 5.53 -5.06 6.03
N ALA A 105 4.93 -5.41 7.16
CA ALA A 105 5.60 -6.18 8.21
C ALA A 105 6.06 -7.57 7.74
N GLU A 106 5.23 -8.28 6.97
CA GLU A 106 5.59 -9.55 6.33
C GLU A 106 6.80 -9.42 5.40
N LEU A 107 6.85 -8.36 4.58
CA LEU A 107 7.94 -8.12 3.64
C LEU A 107 9.25 -7.78 4.35
N VAL A 108 9.18 -7.03 5.45
CA VAL A 108 10.36 -6.74 6.29
C VAL A 108 10.89 -8.04 6.92
N LEU A 109 10.01 -8.86 7.48
CA LEU A 109 10.40 -10.15 8.06
C LEU A 109 10.99 -11.09 6.99
N LEU A 110 10.36 -11.16 5.80
CA LEU A 110 10.86 -11.93 4.67
C LEU A 110 12.29 -11.49 4.29
N ALA A 111 12.55 -10.18 4.23
CA ALA A 111 13.87 -9.65 3.92
C ALA A 111 14.92 -10.06 4.96
N GLN A 112 14.57 -10.01 6.26
CA GLN A 112 15.45 -10.45 7.36
C GLN A 112 15.78 -11.94 7.25
N MET A 113 14.79 -12.81 7.16
CA MET A 113 15.00 -14.25 7.05
C MET A 113 15.79 -14.63 5.80
N ALA A 114 15.53 -13.96 4.67
CA ALA A 114 16.25 -14.19 3.43
C ALA A 114 17.71 -13.76 3.53
N SER A 115 18.00 -12.63 4.20
CA SER A 115 19.37 -12.15 4.42
C SER A 115 20.18 -13.11 5.30
N GLU A 116 19.61 -13.61 6.38
CA GLU A 116 20.24 -14.61 7.24
C GLU A 116 20.63 -15.86 6.45
N LYS A 117 19.73 -16.34 5.58
CA LYS A 117 19.99 -17.48 4.72
C LYS A 117 21.11 -17.22 3.72
N VAL A 118 21.17 -16.04 3.12
CA VAL A 118 22.24 -15.64 2.20
C VAL A 118 23.58 -15.58 2.92
N LEU A 119 23.62 -14.99 4.12
CA LEU A 119 24.83 -14.91 4.95
C LEU A 119 25.33 -16.30 5.37
N ALA A 120 24.43 -17.19 5.79
CA ALA A 120 24.79 -18.54 6.20
C ALA A 120 25.28 -19.41 5.03
N GLN A 121 24.65 -19.30 3.86
CA GLN A 121 24.95 -20.15 2.72
C GLN A 121 25.98 -19.57 1.75
N GLN A 122 26.29 -18.28 1.86
CA GLN A 122 27.15 -17.53 0.93
C GLN A 122 26.73 -17.71 -0.54
N LYS A 123 25.41 -17.78 -0.79
CA LYS A 123 24.82 -17.94 -2.12
C LYS A 123 23.72 -16.91 -2.35
N PRO A 124 23.58 -16.40 -3.57
CA PRO A 124 22.47 -15.52 -3.91
C PRO A 124 21.12 -16.19 -3.70
N LEU A 125 20.11 -15.41 -3.29
CA LEU A 125 18.73 -15.86 -3.12
C LEU A 125 17.79 -14.87 -3.82
N SER A 126 16.98 -15.36 -4.75
CA SER A 126 15.91 -14.58 -5.39
C SER A 126 14.59 -14.75 -4.65
N LEU A 127 13.93 -13.64 -4.39
CA LEU A 127 12.59 -13.62 -3.82
C LEU A 127 11.53 -13.80 -4.92
N GLN A 128 10.28 -14.02 -4.52
CA GLN A 128 9.15 -14.05 -5.44
C GLN A 128 8.96 -12.69 -6.14
N PRO A 129 8.39 -12.66 -7.36
CA PRO A 129 8.00 -11.43 -8.00
C PRO A 129 7.06 -10.60 -7.11
N MET A 130 7.23 -9.28 -7.12
CA MET A 130 6.47 -8.37 -6.28
C MET A 130 6.34 -6.99 -6.93
N THR A 131 5.36 -6.23 -6.47
CA THR A 131 5.09 -4.88 -6.97
C THR A 131 6.27 -3.91 -6.76
N PRO A 132 6.36 -2.80 -7.51
CA PRO A 132 7.41 -1.79 -7.31
C PRO A 132 7.46 -1.24 -5.88
N LYS A 133 6.27 -1.06 -5.25
CA LYS A 133 6.17 -0.59 -3.86
C LYS A 133 6.74 -1.63 -2.89
N GLU A 134 6.41 -2.90 -3.07
CA GLU A 134 6.92 -3.98 -2.23
C GLU A 134 8.43 -4.15 -2.39
N ARG A 135 8.95 -4.06 -3.64
CA ARG A 135 10.39 -4.09 -3.87
C ARG A 135 11.14 -2.98 -3.14
N ARG A 136 10.55 -1.78 -3.07
CA ARG A 136 11.14 -0.68 -2.30
C ARG A 136 11.20 -0.98 -0.81
N ILE A 137 10.13 -1.57 -0.23
CA ILE A 137 10.10 -1.95 1.18
C ILE A 137 11.21 -2.96 1.49
N VAL A 138 11.29 -4.03 0.70
CA VAL A 138 12.32 -5.08 0.85
C VAL A 138 13.73 -4.49 0.68
N HIS A 139 13.92 -3.61 -0.30
CA HIS A 139 15.21 -2.97 -0.57
C HIS A 139 15.69 -2.12 0.61
N LEU A 140 14.77 -1.32 1.19
CA LEU A 140 15.06 -0.51 2.38
C LEU A 140 15.38 -1.37 3.61
N ALA A 141 14.62 -2.46 3.82
CA ALA A 141 14.88 -3.40 4.91
C ALA A 141 16.25 -4.06 4.77
N LEU A 142 16.64 -4.47 3.56
CA LEU A 142 17.95 -5.09 3.29
C LEU A 142 19.12 -4.10 3.37
N ALA A 143 18.90 -2.83 3.06
CA ALA A 143 19.93 -1.79 3.15
C ALA A 143 20.42 -1.54 4.59
N ALA A 144 19.62 -1.91 5.59
CA ALA A 144 19.98 -1.81 7.01
C ALA A 144 20.75 -3.04 7.52
N ILE A 145 20.98 -4.07 6.69
CA ILE A 145 21.62 -5.33 7.08
C ILE A 145 23.02 -5.40 6.48
N GLU A 146 24.03 -5.48 7.32
CA GLU A 146 25.41 -5.61 6.88
C GLU A 146 25.69 -6.99 6.24
N GLY A 147 26.61 -7.03 5.27
CA GLY A 147 27.05 -8.26 4.63
C GLY A 147 26.15 -8.77 3.49
N VAL A 148 25.09 -8.04 3.15
CA VAL A 148 24.24 -8.34 2.00
C VAL A 148 24.04 -7.11 1.12
N ARG A 149 23.81 -7.36 -0.17
CA ARG A 149 23.37 -6.36 -1.15
C ARG A 149 22.17 -6.89 -1.91
N SER A 150 21.27 -5.99 -2.33
CA SER A 150 20.05 -6.36 -3.05
C SER A 150 20.00 -5.72 -4.43
N GLN A 151 19.47 -6.44 -5.40
CA GLN A 151 19.31 -5.97 -6.78
C GLN A 151 17.93 -6.39 -7.30
N SER A 152 17.23 -5.44 -7.94
CA SER A 152 15.96 -5.73 -8.62
C SER A 152 16.24 -6.26 -10.02
N GLN A 153 15.71 -7.45 -10.36
CA GLN A 153 15.93 -8.15 -11.63
C GLN A 153 14.60 -8.55 -12.26
N GLY A 154 14.59 -8.72 -13.59
CA GLY A 154 13.40 -9.05 -14.38
C GLY A 154 12.63 -7.83 -14.83
N ASP A 155 11.55 -8.06 -15.58
CA ASP A 155 10.70 -7.04 -16.19
C ASP A 155 9.23 -7.24 -15.83
N GLY A 156 8.48 -6.13 -15.84
CA GLY A 156 7.05 -6.13 -15.62
C GLY A 156 6.64 -6.82 -14.31
N GLU A 157 5.66 -7.71 -14.41
CA GLU A 157 5.11 -8.46 -13.29
C GLU A 157 6.03 -9.58 -12.76
N CYS A 158 6.99 -10.01 -13.58
CA CYS A 158 8.00 -11.02 -13.18
C CYS A 158 9.19 -10.41 -12.43
N ARG A 159 9.20 -9.10 -12.20
CA ARG A 159 10.33 -8.42 -11.55
C ARG A 159 10.38 -8.70 -10.05
N SER A 160 11.54 -9.16 -9.60
CA SER A 160 11.80 -9.59 -8.22
C SER A 160 13.06 -8.95 -7.65
N ILE A 161 13.37 -9.23 -6.38
CA ILE A 161 14.64 -8.85 -5.73
C ILE A 161 15.50 -10.10 -5.58
N THR A 162 16.76 -9.99 -5.96
CA THR A 162 17.79 -10.97 -5.65
C THR A 162 18.76 -10.38 -4.62
N ILE A 163 19.01 -11.15 -3.57
CA ILE A 163 19.89 -10.81 -2.46
C ILE A 163 21.22 -11.55 -2.68
N TYR A 164 22.32 -10.83 -2.58
CA TYR A 164 23.68 -11.35 -2.75
C TYR A 164 24.47 -11.17 -1.45
N PRO A 165 25.39 -12.05 -1.11
CA PRO A 165 26.40 -11.75 -0.12
C PRO A 165 27.29 -10.61 -0.62
N SER A 166 27.76 -9.75 0.29
CA SER A 166 28.67 -8.63 -0.01
C SER A 166 30.11 -9.05 0.12
#